data_aa7726437362a713a098ccada28c38f0
#
_entry.id   aa7726437362a713a098ccada28c38f0
#
_cell.length_a   1.000
_cell.length_b   1.000
_cell.length_c   1.000
_cell.angle_alpha   90.00
_cell.angle_beta   90.00
_cell.angle_gamma   90.00
#
_symmetry.space_group_name_H-M   'P 1'
#
loop_
_entity.id
_entity.type
_entity.pdbx_description
1 polymer ?
#
loop_
_entity_poly.entity_id
_entity_poly.type
_entity_poly.pdbx_seq_one_letter_code
_entity_poly.pdbx_strand_id
1 'polypeptide(L)'
;MLLAPPAPQITAPPAGPTGYAPPLPAQILGRQLSLDEAVAIALAGQPQIQARLFDYAAARHRVTQALAPMLPQVSGSVTATRSHQTSLVTSGTTGLTTPVVIDRQLNQTLFAQVALSQLLFDFGKTLAATDAARKLATVALESVELQRQLIALAVREAFTNINFSVRLIAVAQQSFDRAQLNLRSARGFYEVGTRPKSDVVRAEVDVANARVDIIRARNAERLARVALNTAMGIDVDSPTQVQDNLTYEPIQFDRPQLRAEALRQRPEQRQVRLQVEVAEAQERLAFRNFLPNLFGTGAYGGTRSELNPFWSIGLSLQWTIFDGGNLVGRYQEARANLDAAQARVKASELDIIQNVEQAEITAEEAQERIQAAQAAVASAEENFRLAQGRFDAGVGTILELTDAQLALTQSQNVEAQALSDFRIALYRLDRALGRR
;
A
#
# COMPACT_ATOMS: atom_id res chain seq x y z
N MET A 1 30.87 -8.55 30.46
CA MET A 1 30.03 -7.39 30.18
C MET A 1 30.03 -7.21 28.66
N LEU A 2 29.16 -7.95 27.95
CA LEU A 2 29.01 -7.84 26.51
C LEU A 2 27.90 -6.81 26.26
N LEU A 3 28.34 -5.59 25.95
CA LEU A 3 27.47 -4.51 25.49
C LEU A 3 26.76 -4.99 24.22
N ALA A 4 25.42 -4.95 24.25
CA ALA A 4 24.62 -5.13 23.05
C ALA A 4 25.10 -4.12 21.99
N PRO A 5 25.19 -4.49 20.70
CA PRO A 5 25.56 -3.57 19.65
C PRO A 5 24.53 -2.42 19.65
N PRO A 6 24.98 -1.17 19.47
CA PRO A 6 24.06 -0.03 19.43
C PRO A 6 23.03 -0.27 18.33
N ALA A 7 21.76 -0.10 18.70
CA ALA A 7 20.66 -0.13 17.73
C ALA A 7 20.99 0.86 16.61
N PRO A 8 20.81 0.49 15.33
CA PRO A 8 20.99 1.43 14.24
C PRO A 8 20.08 2.63 14.51
N GLN A 9 20.68 3.79 14.68
CA GLN A 9 19.94 5.04 14.82
C GLN A 9 19.22 5.26 13.49
N ILE A 10 17.93 4.97 13.48
CA ILE A 10 17.04 5.48 12.44
C ILE A 10 16.96 6.98 12.73
N THR A 11 17.81 7.76 12.08
CA THR A 11 17.65 9.20 12.09
C THR A 11 16.27 9.49 11.50
N ALA A 12 15.35 9.95 12.35
CA ALA A 12 14.11 10.51 11.88
C ALA A 12 14.47 11.61 10.87
N PRO A 13 13.80 11.69 9.72
CA PRO A 13 13.98 12.83 8.84
C PRO A 13 13.76 14.10 9.66
N PRO A 14 14.56 15.16 9.45
CA PRO A 14 14.40 16.41 10.19
C PRO A 14 12.95 16.84 10.07
N ALA A 15 12.32 17.18 11.20
CA ALA A 15 10.98 17.73 11.23
C ALA A 15 11.00 18.99 10.37
N GLY A 16 10.47 18.89 9.15
CA GLY A 16 10.26 20.03 8.27
C GLY A 16 9.27 21.01 8.91
N PRO A 17 9.25 22.26 8.49
CA PRO A 17 8.28 23.23 8.96
C PRO A 17 6.89 22.65 8.76
N THR A 18 5.98 22.97 9.65
CA THR A 18 4.60 22.50 9.83
C THR A 18 3.70 22.52 8.57
N GLY A 19 4.17 21.95 7.49
CA GLY A 19 3.44 21.68 6.24
C GLY A 19 3.29 20.17 6.05
N TYR A 20 2.12 19.76 5.66
CA TYR A 20 1.71 18.35 5.55
C TYR A 20 2.51 17.55 4.50
N ALA A 21 3.20 18.22 3.59
CA ALA A 21 4.03 17.60 2.56
C ALA A 21 5.21 18.52 2.16
N PRO A 22 6.39 17.99 1.77
CA PRO A 22 7.48 18.80 1.30
C PRO A 22 7.12 19.51 -0.02
N PRO A 23 7.59 20.75 -0.22
CA PRO A 23 7.45 21.43 -1.52
C PRO A 23 8.24 20.68 -2.60
N LEU A 24 7.89 20.91 -3.86
CA LEU A 24 8.69 20.46 -5.00
C LEU A 24 10.17 20.82 -4.78
N PRO A 25 11.12 19.88 -5.05
CA PRO A 25 12.53 20.21 -4.99
C PRO A 25 12.84 21.44 -5.82
N ALA A 26 13.58 22.41 -5.27
CA ALA A 26 13.88 23.69 -5.91
C ALA A 26 14.50 23.56 -7.32
N GLN A 27 15.15 22.42 -7.60
CA GLN A 27 15.74 22.08 -8.89
C GLN A 27 14.72 21.83 -10.02
N ILE A 28 13.44 21.64 -9.67
CA ILE A 28 12.37 21.27 -10.61
C ILE A 28 11.36 22.43 -10.78
N LEU A 29 11.43 23.44 -9.91
CA LEU A 29 10.59 24.62 -10.02
C LEU A 29 10.83 25.35 -11.35
N GLY A 30 9.78 25.48 -12.17
CA GLY A 30 9.80 26.22 -13.42
C GLY A 30 10.21 25.43 -14.67
N ARG A 31 10.48 24.12 -14.58
CA ARG A 31 10.67 23.24 -15.73
C ARG A 31 9.58 22.14 -15.80
N GLN A 32 9.42 21.56 -16.98
CA GLN A 32 8.56 20.40 -17.17
C GLN A 32 9.20 19.16 -16.54
N LEU A 33 8.43 18.45 -15.72
CA LEU A 33 8.81 17.22 -15.06
C LEU A 33 8.68 16.04 -16.02
N SER A 34 9.69 15.19 -16.10
CA SER A 34 9.60 13.91 -16.79
C SER A 34 8.89 12.87 -15.94
N LEU A 35 8.36 11.81 -16.57
CA LEU A 35 7.67 10.72 -15.87
C LEU A 35 8.60 10.02 -14.86
N ASP A 36 9.84 9.73 -15.26
CA ASP A 36 10.80 9.04 -14.40
C ASP A 36 11.21 9.88 -13.19
N GLU A 37 11.35 11.19 -13.36
CA GLU A 37 11.59 12.11 -12.24
C GLU A 37 10.41 12.16 -11.28
N ALA A 38 9.16 12.18 -11.79
CA ALA A 38 7.97 12.14 -10.95
C ALA A 38 7.90 10.86 -10.10
N VAL A 39 8.18 9.71 -10.72
CA VAL A 39 8.26 8.41 -10.02
C VAL A 39 9.40 8.43 -8.98
N ALA A 40 10.59 8.95 -9.32
CA ALA A 40 11.71 9.02 -8.39
C ALA A 40 11.40 9.88 -7.15
N ILE A 41 10.74 11.03 -7.33
CA ILE A 41 10.29 11.89 -6.22
C ILE A 41 9.32 11.14 -5.31
N ALA A 42 8.34 10.46 -5.89
CA ALA A 42 7.35 9.70 -5.13
C ALA A 42 8.01 8.56 -4.33
N LEU A 43 8.91 7.79 -4.96
CA LEU A 43 9.61 6.69 -4.29
C LEU A 43 10.52 7.16 -3.14
N ALA A 44 11.04 8.38 -3.21
CA ALA A 44 11.88 8.97 -2.17
C ALA A 44 11.07 9.59 -1.02
N GLY A 45 9.93 10.23 -1.31
CA GLY A 45 9.21 11.10 -0.38
C GLY A 45 7.87 10.59 0.13
N GLN A 46 7.26 9.58 -0.52
CA GLN A 46 5.87 9.18 -0.21
C GLN A 46 5.72 8.56 1.19
N PRO A 47 4.88 9.16 2.08
CA PRO A 47 4.71 8.67 3.45
C PRO A 47 4.23 7.22 3.56
N GLN A 48 3.47 6.73 2.59
CA GLN A 48 3.01 5.34 2.56
C GLN A 48 4.16 4.33 2.45
N ILE A 49 5.22 4.66 1.71
CA ILE A 49 6.44 3.83 1.64
C ILE A 49 7.17 3.88 2.98
N GLN A 50 7.27 5.07 3.59
CA GLN A 50 7.90 5.23 4.91
C GLN A 50 7.16 4.41 5.98
N ALA A 51 5.83 4.41 5.97
CA ALA A 51 5.03 3.59 6.88
C ALA A 51 5.38 2.10 6.73
N ARG A 52 5.49 1.57 5.50
CA ARG A 52 5.89 0.17 5.27
C ARG A 52 7.33 -0.12 5.68
N LEU A 53 8.24 0.84 5.56
CA LEU A 53 9.62 0.71 6.07
C LEU A 53 9.65 0.61 7.60
N PHE A 54 8.81 1.39 8.30
CA PHE A 54 8.68 1.26 9.76
C PHE A 54 8.00 -0.06 10.18
N ASP A 55 7.01 -0.55 9.41
CA ASP A 55 6.43 -1.88 9.61
C ASP A 55 7.52 -2.98 9.50
N TYR A 56 8.39 -2.88 8.50
CA TYR A 56 9.55 -3.77 8.36
C TYR A 56 10.53 -3.65 9.54
N ALA A 57 10.84 -2.43 9.97
CA ALA A 57 11.69 -2.22 11.15
C ALA A 57 11.07 -2.84 12.41
N ALA A 58 9.76 -2.69 12.62
CA ALA A 58 9.03 -3.34 13.70
C ALA A 58 9.10 -4.87 13.61
N ALA A 59 8.95 -5.43 12.41
CA ALA A 59 9.09 -6.88 12.18
C ALA A 59 10.50 -7.38 12.51
N ARG A 60 11.55 -6.62 12.20
CA ARG A 60 12.93 -6.95 12.61
C ARG A 60 13.10 -7.00 14.13
N HIS A 61 12.50 -6.07 14.87
CA HIS A 61 12.55 -6.09 16.35
C HIS A 61 11.77 -7.27 16.93
N ARG A 62 10.72 -7.78 16.26
CA ARG A 62 10.05 -9.03 16.66
C ARG A 62 10.99 -10.24 16.57
N VAL A 63 11.97 -10.25 15.65
CA VAL A 63 13.01 -11.28 15.61
C VAL A 63 13.83 -11.28 16.89
N THR A 64 14.24 -10.10 17.39
CA THR A 64 14.95 -9.97 18.66
C THR A 64 14.08 -10.45 19.83
N GLN A 65 12.78 -10.11 19.84
CA GLN A 65 11.84 -10.59 20.84
C GLN A 65 11.69 -12.12 20.84
N ALA A 66 11.63 -12.73 19.63
CA ALA A 66 11.56 -14.18 19.50
C ALA A 66 12.82 -14.90 19.99
N LEU A 67 13.97 -14.25 19.90
CA LEU A 67 15.26 -14.78 20.38
C LEU A 67 15.43 -14.54 21.90
N ALA A 68 14.78 -13.54 22.47
CA ALA A 68 14.96 -13.13 23.86
C ALA A 68 14.83 -14.25 24.90
N PRO A 69 13.96 -15.27 24.75
CA PRO A 69 13.91 -16.39 25.70
C PRO A 69 15.22 -17.17 25.85
N MET A 70 16.11 -17.14 24.85
CA MET A 70 17.44 -17.76 24.94
C MET A 70 18.46 -16.93 25.74
N LEU A 71 18.14 -15.68 26.04
CA LEU A 71 19.01 -14.80 26.81
C LEU A 71 18.63 -14.84 28.30
N PRO A 72 19.57 -14.50 29.22
CA PRO A 72 19.28 -14.42 30.65
C PRO A 72 18.11 -13.45 30.91
N GLN A 73 17.09 -13.94 31.62
CA GLN A 73 15.97 -13.14 32.07
C GLN A 73 16.18 -12.77 33.55
N VAL A 74 16.36 -11.49 33.84
CA VAL A 74 16.52 -10.99 35.20
C VAL A 74 15.26 -10.24 35.58
N SER A 75 14.63 -10.64 36.68
CA SER A 75 13.43 -9.98 37.24
C SER A 75 13.66 -9.58 38.68
N GLY A 76 13.15 -8.40 39.05
CA GLY A 76 13.10 -7.94 40.43
C GLY A 76 11.67 -7.91 40.94
N SER A 77 11.41 -8.41 42.13
CA SER A 77 10.10 -8.31 42.75
C SER A 77 10.23 -7.84 44.21
N VAL A 78 9.33 -6.94 44.62
CA VAL A 78 9.16 -6.51 45.99
C VAL A 78 7.71 -6.71 46.33
N THR A 79 7.45 -7.57 47.33
CA THR A 79 6.10 -7.91 47.76
C THR A 79 5.92 -7.55 49.23
N ALA A 80 4.96 -6.67 49.51
CA ALA A 80 4.54 -6.34 50.88
C ALA A 80 3.19 -7.04 51.13
N THR A 81 3.19 -7.98 52.06
CA THR A 81 1.99 -8.73 52.40
C THR A 81 1.63 -8.47 53.88
N ARG A 82 0.37 -8.11 54.11
CA ARG A 82 -0.21 -8.09 55.45
C ARG A 82 -1.31 -9.14 55.51
N SER A 83 -1.04 -10.24 56.21
CA SER A 83 -2.02 -11.32 56.38
C SER A 83 -2.46 -11.44 57.82
N HIS A 84 -3.74 -11.68 58.01
CA HIS A 84 -4.32 -12.02 59.29
C HIS A 84 -4.67 -13.51 59.25
N GLN A 85 -3.94 -14.29 60.05
CA GLN A 85 -4.15 -15.75 60.12
C GLN A 85 -4.72 -16.11 61.47
N THR A 86 -5.83 -16.82 61.50
CA THR A 86 -6.43 -17.37 62.71
C THR A 86 -6.10 -18.86 62.72
N SER A 87 -5.21 -19.27 63.63
CA SER A 87 -4.85 -20.68 63.80
C SER A 87 -5.58 -21.22 65.02
N LEU A 88 -6.24 -22.35 64.85
CA LEU A 88 -6.77 -23.15 65.93
C LEU A 88 -5.65 -24.04 66.47
N VAL A 89 -5.08 -23.68 67.64
CA VAL A 89 -4.07 -24.51 68.28
C VAL A 89 -4.78 -25.40 69.34
N THR A 90 -4.91 -26.68 69.00
CA THR A 90 -5.33 -27.68 69.99
C THR A 90 -4.10 -28.18 70.75
N SER A 91 -3.92 -27.76 72.01
CA SER A 91 -2.91 -28.33 72.87
C SER A 91 -3.53 -29.56 73.54
N GLY A 92 -3.11 -30.74 73.12
CA GLY A 92 -3.56 -32.00 73.68
C GLY A 92 -2.39 -32.83 74.22
N THR A 93 -2.21 -32.77 75.50
CA THR A 93 -1.52 -33.86 76.19
C THR A 93 -2.55 -34.45 77.19
N THR A 94 -2.91 -35.73 76.95
CA THR A 94 -3.76 -36.58 77.80
C THR A 94 -5.18 -36.14 77.98
N GLY A 95 -6.09 -36.57 77.15
CA GLY A 95 -7.45 -37.02 77.47
C GLY A 95 -8.50 -35.98 77.99
N LEU A 96 -8.20 -34.69 78.05
CA LEU A 96 -9.16 -33.64 78.40
C LEU A 96 -9.16 -32.56 77.30
N THR A 97 -10.32 -32.25 76.81
CA THR A 97 -10.51 -31.13 75.87
C THR A 97 -10.25 -29.81 76.54
N THR A 98 -9.09 -29.23 76.31
CA THR A 98 -8.74 -27.87 76.73
C THR A 98 -9.27 -26.85 75.76
N PRO A 99 -9.58 -25.62 76.19
CA PRO A 99 -10.19 -24.59 75.38
C PRO A 99 -9.32 -24.25 74.19
N VAL A 100 -9.96 -24.14 73.03
CA VAL A 100 -9.39 -23.67 71.80
C VAL A 100 -8.82 -22.28 71.93
N VAL A 101 -7.51 -22.12 71.95
CA VAL A 101 -6.87 -20.81 71.85
C VAL A 101 -6.85 -20.33 70.41
N ILE A 102 -7.61 -19.29 70.16
CA ILE A 102 -7.58 -18.60 68.84
C ILE A 102 -6.36 -17.67 68.90
N ASP A 103 -5.27 -18.09 68.32
CA ASP A 103 -4.12 -17.22 68.12
C ASP A 103 -4.34 -16.39 66.82
N ARG A 104 -4.41 -15.08 67.01
CA ARG A 104 -4.56 -14.10 65.89
C ARG A 104 -3.21 -13.48 65.62
N GLN A 105 -2.49 -14.05 64.62
CA GLN A 105 -1.23 -13.49 64.22
C GLN A 105 -1.42 -12.54 63.01
N LEU A 106 -0.99 -11.30 63.20
CA LEU A 106 -0.83 -10.32 62.15
C LEU A 106 0.60 -10.44 61.60
N ASN A 107 0.72 -11.10 60.45
CA ASN A 107 2.01 -11.18 59.76
C ASN A 107 2.15 -10.06 58.72
N GLN A 108 3.16 -9.21 58.93
CA GLN A 108 3.59 -8.23 57.92
C GLN A 108 4.94 -8.69 57.36
N THR A 109 4.96 -9.08 56.13
CA THR A 109 6.17 -9.54 55.47
C THR A 109 6.47 -8.63 54.28
N LEU A 110 7.66 -8.06 54.26
CA LEU A 110 8.23 -7.41 53.09
C LEU A 110 9.28 -8.35 52.52
N PHE A 111 9.04 -8.82 51.30
CA PHE A 111 9.92 -9.73 50.60
C PHE A 111 10.47 -9.03 49.34
N ALA A 112 11.80 -9.00 49.18
CA ALA A 112 12.46 -8.45 48.02
C ALA A 112 13.38 -9.50 47.46
N GLN A 113 13.30 -9.76 46.14
CA GLN A 113 14.19 -10.69 45.45
C GLN A 113 14.54 -10.22 44.06
N VAL A 114 15.72 -10.64 43.61
CA VAL A 114 16.13 -10.64 42.20
C VAL A 114 16.21 -12.11 41.78
N ALA A 115 15.54 -12.44 40.68
CA ALA A 115 15.55 -13.78 40.11
C ALA A 115 16.16 -13.76 38.72
N LEU A 116 17.00 -14.74 38.44
CA LEU A 116 17.57 -15.03 37.12
C LEU A 116 16.94 -16.31 36.59
N SER A 117 16.45 -16.28 35.38
CA SER A 117 16.01 -17.46 34.62
C SER A 117 16.71 -17.48 33.28
N GLN A 118 17.34 -18.59 32.95
CA GLN A 118 18.03 -18.81 31.70
C GLN A 118 17.53 -20.10 31.03
N LEU A 119 16.96 -19.98 29.87
CA LEU A 119 16.67 -21.14 29.04
C LEU A 119 17.99 -21.75 28.57
N LEU A 120 18.28 -22.96 29.00
CA LEU A 120 19.50 -23.70 28.64
C LEU A 120 19.28 -24.55 27.39
N PHE A 121 18.12 -25.20 27.31
CA PHE A 121 17.79 -26.06 26.18
C PHE A 121 16.27 -26.23 26.01
N ASP A 122 15.78 -26.11 24.79
CA ASP A 122 14.35 -26.19 24.45
C ASP A 122 14.05 -27.05 23.22
N PHE A 123 15.00 -27.88 22.82
CA PHE A 123 14.92 -28.70 21.60
C PHE A 123 14.68 -27.87 20.31
N GLY A 124 15.11 -26.59 20.33
CA GLY A 124 15.03 -25.68 19.20
C GLY A 124 13.67 -25.01 18.98
N LYS A 125 12.80 -24.97 20.02
CA LYS A 125 11.52 -24.22 19.97
C LYS A 125 11.77 -22.74 19.66
N THR A 126 12.66 -22.11 20.44
CA THR A 126 13.01 -20.69 20.26
C THR A 126 13.68 -20.44 18.91
N LEU A 127 14.48 -21.40 18.41
CA LEU A 127 15.06 -21.29 17.07
C LEU A 127 13.97 -21.34 15.98
N ALA A 128 12.98 -22.25 16.12
CA ALA A 128 11.85 -22.30 15.16
C ALA A 128 10.99 -21.04 15.21
N ALA A 129 10.71 -20.52 16.41
CA ALA A 129 10.00 -19.24 16.58
C ALA A 129 10.77 -18.07 15.97
N THR A 130 12.09 -18.04 16.16
CA THR A 130 12.97 -17.01 15.58
C THR A 130 13.04 -17.11 14.06
N ASP A 131 13.07 -18.33 13.51
CA ASP A 131 13.03 -18.57 12.06
C ASP A 131 11.71 -18.06 11.47
N ALA A 132 10.59 -18.40 12.08
CA ALA A 132 9.28 -17.86 11.67
C ALA A 132 9.25 -16.31 11.71
N ALA A 133 9.79 -15.70 12.78
CA ALA A 133 9.86 -14.25 12.90
C ALA A 133 10.76 -13.60 11.84
N ARG A 134 11.89 -14.23 11.47
CA ARG A 134 12.76 -13.77 10.38
C ARG A 134 12.05 -13.79 9.04
N LYS A 135 11.34 -14.88 8.73
CA LYS A 135 10.58 -15.02 7.49
C LYS A 135 9.45 -14.00 7.43
N LEU A 136 8.75 -13.73 8.54
CA LEU A 136 7.77 -12.65 8.64
C LEU A 136 8.38 -11.27 8.40
N ALA A 137 9.61 -11.02 8.86
CA ALA A 137 10.30 -9.78 8.54
C ALA A 137 10.63 -9.68 7.04
N THR A 138 10.98 -10.79 6.38
CA THR A 138 11.17 -10.81 4.93
C THR A 138 9.84 -10.57 4.17
N VAL A 139 8.73 -11.12 4.64
CA VAL A 139 7.39 -10.81 4.10
C VAL A 139 7.09 -9.30 4.20
N ALA A 140 7.42 -8.68 5.34
CA ALA A 140 7.26 -7.24 5.51
C ALA A 140 8.14 -6.43 4.55
N LEU A 141 9.36 -6.90 4.23
CA LEU A 141 10.23 -6.29 3.22
C LEU A 141 9.61 -6.36 1.81
N GLU A 142 9.07 -7.52 1.42
CA GLU A 142 8.36 -7.65 0.14
C GLU A 142 7.10 -6.75 0.08
N SER A 143 6.48 -6.45 1.23
CA SER A 143 5.37 -5.48 1.30
C SER A 143 5.82 -4.05 1.00
N VAL A 144 7.07 -3.68 1.32
CA VAL A 144 7.65 -2.39 0.92
C VAL A 144 7.79 -2.33 -0.60
N GLU A 145 8.27 -3.42 -1.21
CA GLU A 145 8.43 -3.47 -2.67
C GLU A 145 7.10 -3.41 -3.41
N LEU A 146 6.10 -4.13 -2.91
CA LEU A 146 4.73 -4.04 -3.41
C LEU A 146 4.20 -2.59 -3.34
N GLN A 147 4.40 -1.90 -2.21
CA GLN A 147 3.96 -0.52 -2.04
C GLN A 147 4.66 0.43 -3.02
N ARG A 148 5.96 0.22 -3.29
CA ARG A 148 6.71 0.98 -4.29
C ARG A 148 6.12 0.83 -5.70
N GLN A 149 5.78 -0.39 -6.10
CA GLN A 149 5.16 -0.65 -7.40
C GLN A 149 3.77 0.01 -7.51
N LEU A 150 2.96 -0.05 -6.44
CA LEU A 150 1.65 0.60 -6.42
C LEU A 150 1.74 2.12 -6.53
N ILE A 151 2.70 2.73 -5.84
CA ILE A 151 2.93 4.18 -5.91
C ILE A 151 3.48 4.58 -7.28
N ALA A 152 4.42 3.82 -7.85
CA ALA A 152 4.91 4.08 -9.19
C ALA A 152 3.77 4.04 -10.22
N LEU A 153 2.87 3.05 -10.13
CA LEU A 153 1.68 2.99 -10.99
C LEU A 153 0.76 4.21 -10.78
N ALA A 154 0.45 4.56 -9.53
CA ALA A 154 -0.43 5.70 -9.22
C ALA A 154 0.13 7.03 -9.78
N VAL A 155 1.45 7.23 -9.69
CA VAL A 155 2.11 8.41 -10.28
C VAL A 155 2.03 8.40 -11.79
N ARG A 156 2.30 7.26 -12.45
CA ARG A 156 2.21 7.12 -13.91
C ARG A 156 0.80 7.37 -14.43
N GLU A 157 -0.23 6.86 -13.75
CA GLU A 157 -1.63 7.10 -14.08
C GLU A 157 -1.99 8.59 -13.88
N ALA A 158 -1.61 9.20 -12.76
CA ALA A 158 -1.89 10.61 -12.48
C ALA A 158 -1.15 11.54 -13.46
N PHE A 159 0.09 11.22 -13.83
CA PHE A 159 0.89 11.94 -14.81
C PHE A 159 0.23 11.91 -16.21
N THR A 160 -0.24 10.73 -16.62
CA THR A 160 -0.95 10.56 -17.90
C THR A 160 -2.28 11.31 -17.91
N ASN A 161 -3.00 11.32 -16.78
CA ASN A 161 -4.26 12.06 -16.64
C ASN A 161 -4.09 13.59 -16.75
N ILE A 162 -2.95 14.14 -16.30
CA ILE A 162 -2.65 15.57 -16.56
C ILE A 162 -2.49 15.80 -18.06
N ASN A 163 -1.68 15.00 -18.75
CA ASN A 163 -1.47 15.13 -20.19
C ASN A 163 -2.77 14.99 -20.97
N PHE A 164 -3.62 14.05 -20.60
CA PHE A 164 -4.97 13.92 -21.12
C PHE A 164 -5.79 15.19 -20.92
N SER A 165 -5.80 15.76 -19.71
CA SER A 165 -6.54 16.99 -19.39
C SER A 165 -6.02 18.20 -20.18
N VAL A 166 -4.72 18.30 -20.40
CA VAL A 166 -4.10 19.33 -21.25
C VAL A 166 -4.56 19.20 -22.70
N ARG A 167 -4.64 17.97 -23.24
CA ARG A 167 -5.22 17.70 -24.56
C ARG A 167 -6.68 18.12 -24.66
N LEU A 168 -7.49 17.81 -23.63
CA LEU A 168 -8.89 18.25 -23.58
C LEU A 168 -9.02 19.78 -23.60
N ILE A 169 -8.14 20.52 -22.91
CA ILE A 169 -8.13 21.99 -22.97
C ILE A 169 -7.86 22.46 -24.40
N ALA A 170 -6.90 21.85 -25.10
CA ALA A 170 -6.57 22.20 -26.49
C ALA A 170 -7.76 21.95 -27.43
N VAL A 171 -8.44 20.79 -27.30
CA VAL A 171 -9.64 20.46 -28.07
C VAL A 171 -10.79 21.43 -27.79
N ALA A 172 -11.05 21.72 -26.51
CA ALA A 172 -12.11 22.67 -26.11
C ALA A 172 -11.80 24.10 -26.62
N GLN A 173 -10.53 24.54 -26.59
CA GLN A 173 -10.13 25.85 -27.11
C GLN A 173 -10.33 25.91 -28.63
N GLN A 174 -9.92 24.89 -29.39
CA GLN A 174 -10.16 24.82 -30.84
C GLN A 174 -11.66 24.83 -31.17
N SER A 175 -12.47 24.09 -30.41
CA SER A 175 -13.92 24.08 -30.58
C SER A 175 -14.54 25.47 -30.34
N PHE A 176 -14.08 26.18 -29.31
CA PHE A 176 -14.51 27.55 -29.03
C PHE A 176 -14.12 28.53 -30.14
N ASP A 177 -12.89 28.45 -30.65
CA ASP A 177 -12.40 29.31 -31.71
C ASP A 177 -13.20 29.09 -33.03
N ARG A 178 -13.54 27.83 -33.35
CA ARG A 178 -14.41 27.47 -34.46
C ARG A 178 -15.84 28.03 -34.26
N ALA A 179 -16.41 27.87 -33.06
CA ALA A 179 -17.76 28.42 -32.76
C ALA A 179 -17.79 29.92 -32.87
N GLN A 180 -16.73 30.63 -32.45
CA GLN A 180 -16.62 32.09 -32.64
C GLN A 180 -16.53 32.48 -34.13
N LEU A 181 -15.81 31.73 -34.93
CA LEU A 181 -15.72 31.94 -36.37
C LEU A 181 -17.11 31.77 -37.00
N ASN A 182 -17.80 30.68 -36.70
CA ASN A 182 -19.15 30.39 -37.19
C ASN A 182 -20.13 31.47 -36.80
N LEU A 183 -20.06 31.99 -35.57
CA LEU A 183 -20.91 33.14 -35.14
C LEU A 183 -20.64 34.40 -35.97
N ARG A 184 -19.35 34.68 -36.24
CA ARG A 184 -19.01 35.85 -37.10
C ARG A 184 -19.57 35.70 -38.51
N SER A 185 -19.45 34.53 -39.11
CA SER A 185 -19.99 34.21 -40.45
C SER A 185 -21.55 34.33 -40.43
N ALA A 186 -22.22 33.73 -39.42
CA ALA A 186 -23.67 33.80 -39.29
C ALA A 186 -24.17 35.24 -39.15
N ARG A 187 -23.48 36.10 -38.39
CA ARG A 187 -23.82 37.55 -38.25
C ARG A 187 -23.63 38.28 -39.58
N GLY A 188 -22.50 38.03 -40.29
CA GLY A 188 -22.29 38.66 -41.61
C GLY A 188 -23.37 38.28 -42.61
N PHE A 189 -23.79 37.03 -42.71
CA PHE A 189 -24.89 36.61 -43.57
C PHE A 189 -26.23 37.17 -43.17
N TYR A 190 -26.48 37.36 -41.86
CA TYR A 190 -27.72 38.02 -41.41
C TYR A 190 -27.74 39.53 -41.77
N GLU A 191 -26.63 40.24 -41.57
CA GLU A 191 -26.52 41.68 -41.88
C GLU A 191 -26.76 41.97 -43.38
N VAL A 192 -26.34 41.09 -44.27
CA VAL A 192 -26.62 41.20 -45.73
C VAL A 192 -27.97 40.59 -46.13
N GLY A 193 -28.78 40.10 -45.14
CA GLY A 193 -30.12 39.63 -45.38
C GLY A 193 -30.22 38.23 -46.03
N THR A 194 -29.15 37.47 -46.11
CA THR A 194 -29.11 36.14 -46.79
C THR A 194 -29.51 35.01 -45.84
N ARG A 195 -29.51 35.23 -44.51
CA ARG A 195 -29.84 34.25 -43.48
C ARG A 195 -30.72 34.78 -42.37
N PRO A 196 -31.56 33.94 -41.73
CA PRO A 196 -32.46 34.35 -40.66
C PRO A 196 -31.69 34.59 -39.34
N LYS A 197 -32.26 35.39 -38.45
CA LYS A 197 -31.72 35.70 -37.10
C LYS A 197 -31.59 34.45 -36.21
N SER A 198 -32.38 33.41 -36.47
CA SER A 198 -32.29 32.11 -35.78
C SER A 198 -30.91 31.47 -35.85
N ASP A 199 -30.22 31.63 -37.00
CA ASP A 199 -28.87 31.07 -37.20
C ASP A 199 -27.86 31.79 -36.30
N VAL A 200 -28.01 33.13 -36.16
CA VAL A 200 -27.13 33.89 -35.23
C VAL A 200 -27.35 33.46 -33.78
N VAL A 201 -28.64 33.37 -33.36
CA VAL A 201 -28.95 32.94 -31.97
C VAL A 201 -28.45 31.53 -31.67
N ARG A 202 -28.54 30.62 -32.64
CA ARG A 202 -27.97 29.26 -32.52
C ARG A 202 -26.45 29.29 -32.35
N ALA A 203 -25.74 30.03 -33.19
CA ALA A 203 -24.31 30.18 -33.09
C ALA A 203 -23.87 30.82 -31.75
N GLU A 204 -24.66 31.72 -31.19
CA GLU A 204 -24.43 32.31 -29.85
C GLU A 204 -24.51 31.24 -28.75
N VAL A 205 -25.49 30.32 -28.84
CA VAL A 205 -25.59 29.17 -27.93
C VAL A 205 -24.39 28.28 -28.03
N ASP A 206 -23.90 27.98 -29.25
CA ASP A 206 -22.73 27.12 -29.48
C ASP A 206 -21.46 27.74 -28.86
N VAL A 207 -21.27 29.06 -29.00
CA VAL A 207 -20.16 29.79 -28.35
C VAL A 207 -20.26 29.72 -26.84
N ALA A 208 -21.47 29.89 -26.27
CA ALA A 208 -21.69 29.81 -24.84
C ALA A 208 -21.35 28.39 -24.29
N ASN A 209 -21.81 27.34 -24.98
CA ASN A 209 -21.53 25.94 -24.63
C ASN A 209 -20.04 25.64 -24.70
N ALA A 210 -19.37 26.02 -25.78
CA ALA A 210 -17.91 25.82 -25.94
C ALA A 210 -17.12 26.55 -24.85
N ARG A 211 -17.59 27.71 -24.38
CA ARG A 211 -16.98 28.42 -23.23
C ARG A 211 -17.09 27.61 -21.92
N VAL A 212 -18.27 27.00 -21.69
CA VAL A 212 -18.47 26.11 -20.54
C VAL A 212 -17.51 24.93 -20.59
N ASP A 213 -17.30 24.33 -21.78
CA ASP A 213 -16.42 23.18 -21.95
C ASP A 213 -14.94 23.54 -21.66
N ILE A 214 -14.47 24.74 -22.05
CA ILE A 214 -13.14 25.24 -21.63
C ILE A 214 -13.03 25.33 -20.11
N ILE A 215 -14.05 25.86 -19.45
CA ILE A 215 -14.03 26.00 -17.97
C ILE A 215 -13.95 24.61 -17.32
N ARG A 216 -14.72 23.64 -17.81
CA ARG A 216 -14.69 22.24 -17.34
C ARG A 216 -13.32 21.59 -17.57
N ALA A 217 -12.75 21.73 -18.77
CA ALA A 217 -11.45 21.18 -19.11
C ALA A 217 -10.32 21.75 -18.23
N ARG A 218 -10.32 23.07 -17.99
CA ARG A 218 -9.36 23.72 -17.08
C ARG A 218 -9.52 23.26 -15.63
N ASN A 219 -10.75 23.02 -15.18
CA ASN A 219 -10.98 22.48 -13.85
C ASN A 219 -10.48 21.02 -13.74
N ALA A 220 -10.72 20.20 -14.76
CA ALA A 220 -10.21 18.81 -14.80
C ALA A 220 -8.68 18.77 -14.72
N GLU A 221 -7.99 19.68 -15.41
CA GLU A 221 -6.51 19.77 -15.33
C GLU A 221 -6.04 20.16 -13.92
N ARG A 222 -6.69 21.11 -13.26
CA ARG A 222 -6.34 21.46 -11.87
C ARG A 222 -6.51 20.28 -10.92
N LEU A 223 -7.61 19.54 -11.04
CA LEU A 223 -7.84 18.34 -10.23
C LEU A 223 -6.81 17.23 -10.52
N ALA A 224 -6.46 17.03 -11.78
CA ALA A 224 -5.41 16.06 -12.17
C ALA A 224 -4.04 16.46 -11.59
N ARG A 225 -3.71 17.75 -11.55
CA ARG A 225 -2.46 18.26 -10.92
C ARG A 225 -2.45 17.99 -9.42
N VAL A 226 -3.54 18.26 -8.71
CA VAL A 226 -3.67 17.92 -7.29
C VAL A 226 -3.48 16.41 -7.06
N ALA A 227 -4.08 15.58 -7.92
CA ALA A 227 -3.93 14.13 -7.83
C ALA A 227 -2.47 13.67 -8.04
N LEU A 228 -1.75 14.25 -9.01
CA LEU A 228 -0.33 13.95 -9.23
C LEU A 228 0.52 14.41 -8.04
N ASN A 229 0.34 15.63 -7.54
CA ASN A 229 1.09 16.12 -6.39
C ASN A 229 0.89 15.23 -5.15
N THR A 230 -0.37 14.80 -4.92
CA THR A 230 -0.70 13.84 -3.84
C THR A 230 -0.02 12.49 -4.08
N ALA A 231 -0.05 11.96 -5.29
CA ALA A 231 0.60 10.70 -5.63
C ALA A 231 2.14 10.76 -5.46
N MET A 232 2.74 11.91 -5.76
CA MET A 232 4.17 12.16 -5.51
C MET A 232 4.49 12.40 -4.03
N GLY A 233 3.50 12.65 -3.17
CA GLY A 233 3.71 12.95 -1.75
C GLY A 233 4.29 14.34 -1.50
N ILE A 234 4.03 15.30 -2.40
CA ILE A 234 4.43 16.71 -2.30
C ILE A 234 3.23 17.61 -2.00
N ASP A 235 3.49 18.88 -1.72
CA ASP A 235 2.44 19.85 -1.46
C ASP A 235 1.48 19.94 -2.66
N VAL A 236 0.18 19.88 -2.37
CA VAL A 236 -0.91 19.85 -3.36
C VAL A 236 -0.98 21.11 -4.22
N ASP A 237 -0.56 22.25 -3.68
CA ASP A 237 -0.54 23.55 -4.36
C ASP A 237 0.71 23.78 -5.22
N SER A 238 1.62 22.80 -5.29
CA SER A 238 2.84 22.90 -6.10
C SER A 238 2.51 23.13 -7.58
N PRO A 239 3.15 24.11 -8.24
CA PRO A 239 2.88 24.44 -9.64
C PRO A 239 3.57 23.46 -10.60
N THR A 240 3.20 22.19 -10.53
CA THR A 240 3.78 21.12 -11.33
C THR A 240 3.40 21.23 -12.80
N GLN A 241 4.39 21.21 -13.70
CA GLN A 241 4.22 21.08 -15.14
C GLN A 241 4.83 19.75 -15.60
N VAL A 242 4.20 19.08 -16.54
CA VAL A 242 4.59 17.75 -17.00
C VAL A 242 4.96 17.75 -18.50
N GLN A 243 5.89 16.88 -18.88
CA GLN A 243 6.18 16.62 -20.30
C GLN A 243 5.08 15.77 -20.91
N ASP A 244 4.79 15.98 -22.21
CA ASP A 244 3.81 15.14 -22.92
C ASP A 244 4.34 13.70 -23.04
N ASN A 245 3.51 12.72 -22.63
CA ASN A 245 3.78 11.29 -22.75
C ASN A 245 2.73 10.54 -23.59
N LEU A 246 1.77 11.24 -24.19
CA LEU A 246 0.70 10.63 -25.00
C LEU A 246 1.17 10.30 -26.43
N THR A 247 2.25 9.54 -26.52
CA THR A 247 2.74 9.01 -27.79
C THR A 247 2.24 7.59 -28.01
N TYR A 248 1.94 7.23 -29.26
CA TYR A 248 1.52 5.89 -29.64
C TYR A 248 2.64 5.17 -30.37
N GLU A 249 3.00 3.99 -29.86
CA GLU A 249 3.90 3.04 -30.50
C GLU A 249 3.24 1.67 -30.44
N PRO A 250 3.02 0.97 -31.58
CA PRO A 250 2.40 -0.35 -31.58
C PRO A 250 3.31 -1.36 -30.91
N ILE A 251 2.75 -2.18 -30.01
CA ILE A 251 3.46 -3.19 -29.25
C ILE A 251 2.87 -4.56 -29.59
N GLN A 252 3.74 -5.57 -29.72
CA GLN A 252 3.36 -6.97 -29.84
C GLN A 252 3.57 -7.67 -28.49
N PHE A 253 2.57 -8.41 -28.04
CA PHE A 253 2.61 -9.12 -26.77
C PHE A 253 2.90 -10.61 -26.99
N ASP A 254 3.84 -11.17 -26.20
CA ASP A 254 4.14 -12.61 -26.15
C ASP A 254 3.60 -13.20 -24.85
N ARG A 255 2.36 -13.68 -24.87
CA ARG A 255 1.61 -14.20 -23.70
C ARG A 255 2.39 -15.20 -22.85
N PRO A 256 3.02 -16.26 -23.41
CA PRO A 256 3.78 -17.22 -22.60
C PRO A 256 4.92 -16.59 -21.80
N GLN A 257 5.64 -15.65 -22.42
CA GLN A 257 6.76 -14.94 -21.76
C GLN A 257 6.26 -14.03 -20.64
N LEU A 258 5.18 -13.28 -20.88
CA LEU A 258 4.59 -12.37 -19.88
C LEU A 258 4.14 -13.11 -18.63
N ARG A 259 3.46 -14.26 -18.76
CA ARG A 259 3.04 -15.10 -17.63
C ARG A 259 4.25 -15.62 -16.84
N ALA A 260 5.26 -16.13 -17.53
CA ALA A 260 6.45 -16.67 -16.89
C ALA A 260 7.27 -15.59 -16.16
N GLU A 261 7.30 -14.37 -16.69
CA GLU A 261 7.94 -13.21 -16.07
C GLU A 261 7.20 -12.79 -14.79
N ALA A 262 5.88 -12.62 -14.86
CA ALA A 262 5.05 -12.22 -13.72
C ALA A 262 5.19 -13.18 -12.54
N LEU A 263 5.11 -14.49 -12.76
CA LEU A 263 5.25 -15.51 -11.73
C LEU A 263 6.63 -15.51 -11.04
N ARG A 264 7.67 -14.97 -11.71
CA ARG A 264 9.01 -14.83 -11.14
C ARG A 264 9.24 -13.52 -10.43
N GLN A 265 8.70 -12.40 -10.96
CA GLN A 265 9.07 -11.05 -10.52
C GLN A 265 8.10 -10.45 -9.50
N ARG A 266 6.84 -10.89 -9.45
CA ARG A 266 5.85 -10.26 -8.58
C ARG A 266 6.14 -10.46 -7.10
N PRO A 267 6.17 -9.36 -6.30
CA PRO A 267 6.38 -9.45 -4.86
C PRO A 267 5.27 -10.20 -4.14
N GLU A 268 4.02 -10.19 -4.64
CA GLU A 268 2.90 -10.94 -4.07
C GLU A 268 3.19 -12.45 -4.08
N GLN A 269 3.72 -12.98 -5.18
CA GLN A 269 4.08 -14.41 -5.26
C GLN A 269 5.20 -14.77 -4.29
N ARG A 270 6.19 -13.89 -4.12
CA ARG A 270 7.25 -14.08 -3.13
C ARG A 270 6.71 -14.05 -1.71
N GLN A 271 5.78 -13.14 -1.42
CA GLN A 271 5.12 -13.06 -0.10
C GLN A 271 4.38 -14.33 0.27
N VAL A 272 3.54 -14.89 -0.62
CA VAL A 272 2.78 -16.09 -0.30
C VAL A 272 3.68 -17.33 -0.17
N ARG A 273 4.78 -17.43 -0.94
CA ARG A 273 5.78 -18.48 -0.77
C ARG A 273 6.49 -18.37 0.58
N LEU A 274 6.90 -17.17 0.98
CA LEU A 274 7.48 -16.93 2.30
C LEU A 274 6.50 -17.25 3.44
N GLN A 275 5.19 -17.00 3.23
CA GLN A 275 4.15 -17.38 4.21
C GLN A 275 4.03 -18.89 4.38
N VAL A 276 4.26 -19.70 3.33
CA VAL A 276 4.37 -21.17 3.48
C VAL A 276 5.55 -21.52 4.38
N GLU A 277 6.71 -20.92 4.14
CA GLU A 277 7.89 -21.17 4.98
C GLU A 277 7.68 -20.73 6.44
N VAL A 278 6.90 -19.64 6.67
CA VAL A 278 6.47 -19.23 8.03
C VAL A 278 5.60 -20.32 8.67
N ALA A 279 4.62 -20.83 7.92
CA ALA A 279 3.71 -21.88 8.40
C ALA A 279 4.47 -23.18 8.70
N GLU A 280 5.45 -23.56 7.88
CA GLU A 280 6.34 -24.69 8.16
C GLU A 280 7.16 -24.51 9.45
N ALA A 281 7.68 -23.29 9.69
CA ALA A 281 8.39 -22.99 10.92
C ALA A 281 7.47 -23.04 12.14
N GLN A 282 6.22 -22.61 11.99
CA GLN A 282 5.20 -22.69 13.04
C GLN A 282 4.74 -24.12 13.31
N GLU A 283 4.62 -24.94 12.27
CA GLU A 283 4.32 -26.39 12.44
C GLU A 283 5.46 -27.10 13.16
N ARG A 284 6.73 -26.83 12.79
CA ARG A 284 7.90 -27.34 13.53
C ARG A 284 7.90 -26.89 14.99
N LEU A 285 7.53 -25.63 15.26
CA LEU A 285 7.40 -25.10 16.63
C LEU A 285 6.31 -25.84 17.40
N ALA A 286 5.13 -26.04 16.79
CA ALA A 286 4.01 -26.74 17.41
C ALA A 286 4.39 -28.21 17.74
N PHE A 287 5.08 -28.90 16.85
CA PHE A 287 5.61 -30.23 17.10
C PHE A 287 6.62 -30.24 18.28
N ARG A 288 7.56 -29.29 18.31
CA ARG A 288 8.57 -29.22 19.36
C ARG A 288 8.00 -28.90 20.74
N ASN A 289 6.77 -28.34 20.81
CA ASN A 289 6.09 -28.06 22.09
C ASN A 289 5.75 -29.33 22.87
N PHE A 290 5.78 -30.52 22.26
CA PHE A 290 5.68 -31.79 22.98
C PHE A 290 6.94 -32.15 23.80
N LEU A 291 8.07 -31.46 23.54
CA LEU A 291 9.35 -31.73 24.20
C LEU A 291 9.50 -30.83 25.45
N PRO A 292 10.33 -31.22 26.44
CA PRO A 292 10.55 -30.41 27.63
C PRO A 292 11.37 -29.13 27.36
N ASN A 293 11.40 -28.24 28.34
CA ASN A 293 12.34 -27.12 28.42
C ASN A 293 13.24 -27.28 29.64
N LEU A 294 14.52 -26.99 29.51
CA LEU A 294 15.48 -26.98 30.59
C LEU A 294 15.89 -25.55 30.90
N PHE A 295 15.66 -25.12 32.13
CA PHE A 295 16.04 -23.83 32.65
C PHE A 295 17.11 -23.93 33.73
N GLY A 296 18.05 -23.00 33.73
CA GLY A 296 18.84 -22.63 34.89
C GLY A 296 18.16 -21.51 35.65
N THR A 297 18.00 -21.65 36.93
CA THR A 297 17.36 -20.65 37.78
C THR A 297 18.30 -20.20 38.90
N GLY A 298 18.28 -18.94 39.22
CA GLY A 298 19.00 -18.38 40.37
C GLY A 298 18.14 -17.31 41.05
N ALA A 299 18.14 -17.24 42.34
CA ALA A 299 17.48 -16.18 43.09
C ALA A 299 18.33 -15.70 44.25
N TYR A 300 18.29 -14.41 44.51
CA TYR A 300 18.86 -13.76 45.70
C TYR A 300 17.86 -12.78 46.27
N GLY A 301 17.62 -12.84 47.55
CA GLY A 301 16.64 -11.98 48.20
C GLY A 301 16.70 -11.97 49.72
N GLY A 302 15.73 -11.31 50.34
CA GLY A 302 15.62 -11.26 51.80
C GLY A 302 14.23 -10.81 52.26
N THR A 303 13.93 -11.08 53.52
CA THR A 303 12.72 -10.66 54.21
C THR A 303 13.02 -9.59 55.26
N ARG A 304 12.15 -8.60 55.44
CA ARG A 304 12.36 -7.50 56.38
C ARG A 304 12.27 -7.96 57.84
N SER A 305 11.58 -9.05 58.17
CA SER A 305 11.38 -9.50 59.54
C SER A 305 12.68 -9.90 60.28
N GLU A 306 13.72 -10.34 59.52
CA GLU A 306 15.00 -10.77 60.13
C GLU A 306 16.24 -10.40 59.33
N LEU A 307 16.15 -9.69 58.18
CA LEU A 307 17.24 -9.35 57.27
C LEU A 307 18.07 -10.60 56.81
N ASN A 308 17.47 -11.79 56.82
CA ASN A 308 18.15 -13.00 56.40
C ASN A 308 18.19 -13.08 54.87
N PRO A 309 19.35 -12.90 54.23
CA PRO A 309 19.50 -13.13 52.83
C PRO A 309 19.36 -14.61 52.53
N PHE A 310 18.62 -14.93 51.48
CA PHE A 310 18.60 -16.27 50.91
C PHE A 310 19.15 -16.24 49.49
N TRP A 311 19.69 -17.31 49.05
CA TRP A 311 20.04 -17.52 47.65
C TRP A 311 19.69 -18.95 47.27
N SER A 312 19.38 -19.13 46.02
CA SER A 312 19.14 -20.42 45.41
C SER A 312 19.70 -20.48 43.99
N ILE A 313 20.27 -21.60 43.63
CA ILE A 313 20.67 -21.94 42.28
C ILE A 313 20.13 -23.32 41.96
N GLY A 314 19.52 -23.49 40.79
CA GLY A 314 18.91 -24.77 40.46
C GLY A 314 18.76 -24.97 38.97
N LEU A 315 18.46 -26.20 38.60
CA LEU A 315 18.01 -26.58 37.26
C LEU A 315 16.54 -26.99 37.37
N SER A 316 15.74 -26.55 36.38
CA SER A 316 14.31 -26.88 36.30
C SER A 316 14.01 -27.46 34.92
N LEU A 317 13.51 -28.70 34.91
CA LEU A 317 12.99 -29.34 33.70
C LEU A 317 11.46 -29.19 33.69
N GLN A 318 10.95 -28.51 32.67
CA GLN A 318 9.53 -28.26 32.51
C GLN A 318 9.00 -29.05 31.33
N TRP A 319 8.12 -30.01 31.62
CA TRP A 319 7.55 -30.89 30.59
C TRP A 319 6.05 -31.08 30.79
N THR A 320 5.28 -30.74 29.77
CA THR A 320 3.85 -30.99 29.76
C THR A 320 3.59 -32.38 29.18
N ILE A 321 3.33 -33.35 30.04
CA ILE A 321 3.10 -34.75 29.61
C ILE A 321 1.70 -34.92 29.07
N PHE A 322 0.69 -34.29 29.70
CA PHE A 322 -0.69 -34.32 29.28
C PHE A 322 -1.39 -33.01 29.62
N ASP A 323 -2.12 -32.45 28.67
CA ASP A 323 -2.82 -31.15 28.78
C ASP A 323 -4.25 -31.21 28.25
N GLY A 324 -4.88 -32.40 28.32
CA GLY A 324 -6.23 -32.58 27.78
C GLY A 324 -6.33 -32.56 26.27
N GLY A 325 -5.21 -32.78 25.56
CA GLY A 325 -5.18 -32.80 24.09
C GLY A 325 -4.89 -31.43 23.41
N ASN A 326 -4.63 -30.37 24.19
CA ASN A 326 -4.37 -29.03 23.67
C ASN A 326 -3.12 -29.01 22.76
N LEU A 327 -2.01 -29.67 23.12
CA LEU A 327 -0.82 -29.76 22.28
C LEU A 327 -1.11 -30.48 20.95
N VAL A 328 -1.92 -31.54 20.97
CA VAL A 328 -2.33 -32.25 19.75
C VAL A 328 -3.18 -31.34 18.86
N GLY A 329 -4.15 -30.64 19.46
CA GLY A 329 -4.98 -29.66 18.74
C GLY A 329 -4.16 -28.54 18.09
N ARG A 330 -3.20 -27.97 18.81
CA ARG A 330 -2.29 -26.95 18.26
C ARG A 330 -1.41 -27.47 17.13
N TYR A 331 -0.95 -28.69 17.20
CA TYR A 331 -0.18 -29.29 16.11
C TYR A 331 -1.03 -29.51 14.87
N GLN A 332 -2.27 -30.05 15.05
CA GLN A 332 -3.22 -30.23 13.94
C GLN A 332 -3.63 -28.88 13.32
N GLU A 333 -3.85 -27.87 14.14
CA GLU A 333 -4.09 -26.49 13.68
C GLU A 333 -2.92 -25.95 12.84
N ALA A 334 -1.69 -26.08 13.33
CA ALA A 334 -0.50 -25.62 12.60
C ALA A 334 -0.34 -26.35 11.26
N ARG A 335 -0.62 -27.65 11.21
CA ARG A 335 -0.61 -28.44 9.98
C ARG A 335 -1.70 -28.00 8.99
N ALA A 336 -2.93 -27.79 9.47
CA ALA A 336 -3.99 -27.26 8.64
C ALA A 336 -3.69 -25.86 8.10
N ASN A 337 -3.03 -25.02 8.90
CA ASN A 337 -2.55 -23.70 8.46
C ASN A 337 -1.46 -23.78 7.39
N LEU A 338 -0.58 -24.80 7.45
CA LEU A 338 0.40 -25.05 6.40
C LEU A 338 -0.28 -25.48 5.10
N ASP A 339 -1.23 -26.42 5.16
CA ASP A 339 -1.99 -26.86 3.99
C ASP A 339 -2.77 -25.67 3.36
N ALA A 340 -3.35 -24.80 4.20
CA ALA A 340 -4.02 -23.58 3.75
C ALA A 340 -3.05 -22.60 3.10
N ALA A 341 -1.83 -22.43 3.63
CA ALA A 341 -0.80 -21.56 3.03
C ALA A 341 -0.36 -22.09 1.66
N GLN A 342 -0.19 -23.40 1.50
CA GLN A 342 0.12 -24.03 0.21
C GLN A 342 -1.01 -23.84 -0.81
N ALA A 343 -2.27 -23.98 -0.39
CA ALA A 343 -3.41 -23.69 -1.26
C ALA A 343 -3.45 -22.21 -1.71
N ARG A 344 -3.10 -21.27 -0.82
CA ARG A 344 -3.00 -19.83 -1.15
C ARG A 344 -1.91 -19.54 -2.19
N VAL A 345 -0.82 -20.30 -2.24
CA VAL A 345 0.19 -20.16 -3.32
C VAL A 345 -0.45 -20.44 -4.67
N LYS A 346 -1.20 -21.55 -4.79
CA LYS A 346 -1.91 -21.89 -6.04
C LYS A 346 -2.96 -20.86 -6.42
N ALA A 347 -3.72 -20.35 -5.44
CA ALA A 347 -4.69 -19.29 -5.67
C ALA A 347 -3.99 -18.01 -6.18
N SER A 348 -2.88 -17.61 -5.54
CA SER A 348 -2.08 -16.45 -5.98
C SER A 348 -1.51 -16.61 -7.39
N GLU A 349 -1.09 -17.82 -7.77
CA GLU A 349 -0.64 -18.10 -9.14
C GLU A 349 -1.76 -17.89 -10.17
N LEU A 350 -2.98 -18.35 -9.87
CA LEU A 350 -4.13 -18.11 -10.73
C LEU A 350 -4.51 -16.63 -10.80
N ASP A 351 -4.51 -15.94 -9.67
CA ASP A 351 -4.80 -14.49 -9.61
C ASP A 351 -3.76 -13.67 -10.42
N ILE A 352 -2.48 -14.05 -10.33
CA ILE A 352 -1.42 -13.40 -11.10
C ILE A 352 -1.62 -13.63 -12.59
N ILE A 353 -1.89 -14.86 -13.02
CA ILE A 353 -2.15 -15.19 -14.42
C ILE A 353 -3.38 -14.41 -14.91
N GLN A 354 -4.46 -14.38 -14.14
CA GLN A 354 -5.66 -13.63 -14.50
C GLN A 354 -5.36 -12.13 -14.65
N ASN A 355 -4.62 -11.54 -13.72
CA ASN A 355 -4.26 -10.12 -13.77
C ASN A 355 -3.41 -9.78 -15.01
N VAL A 356 -2.47 -10.64 -15.39
CA VAL A 356 -1.65 -10.46 -16.59
C VAL A 356 -2.50 -10.54 -17.85
N GLU A 357 -3.33 -11.57 -17.99
CA GLU A 357 -4.25 -11.73 -19.12
C GLU A 357 -5.20 -10.54 -19.27
N GLN A 358 -5.77 -10.11 -18.14
CA GLN A 358 -6.69 -8.97 -18.15
C GLN A 358 -5.99 -7.67 -18.53
N ALA A 359 -4.76 -7.44 -18.06
CA ALA A 359 -3.98 -6.26 -18.41
C ALA A 359 -3.56 -6.28 -19.88
N GLU A 360 -3.17 -7.45 -20.41
CA GLU A 360 -2.82 -7.64 -21.82
C GLU A 360 -4.02 -7.40 -22.73
N ILE A 361 -5.16 -8.06 -22.49
CA ILE A 361 -6.38 -7.89 -23.29
C ILE A 361 -6.83 -6.42 -23.29
N THR A 362 -6.71 -5.73 -22.13
CA THR A 362 -7.05 -4.31 -22.03
C THR A 362 -6.07 -3.45 -22.86
N ALA A 363 -4.78 -3.80 -22.91
CA ALA A 363 -3.80 -3.08 -23.69
C ALA A 363 -3.98 -3.32 -25.22
N GLU A 364 -4.32 -4.55 -25.63
CA GLU A 364 -4.67 -4.88 -27.01
C GLU A 364 -5.92 -4.10 -27.46
N GLU A 365 -6.99 -4.12 -26.67
CA GLU A 365 -8.22 -3.36 -26.96
C GLU A 365 -7.94 -1.86 -27.08
N ALA A 366 -7.16 -1.30 -26.14
CA ALA A 366 -6.82 0.11 -26.18
C ALA A 366 -5.98 0.47 -27.40
N GLN A 367 -5.11 -0.43 -27.86
CA GLN A 367 -4.33 -0.26 -29.10
C GLN A 367 -5.22 -0.25 -30.34
N GLU A 368 -6.16 -1.17 -30.47
CA GLU A 368 -7.11 -1.22 -31.59
C GLU A 368 -8.01 0.02 -31.59
N ARG A 369 -8.44 0.47 -30.44
CA ARG A 369 -9.29 1.66 -30.28
C ARG A 369 -8.61 2.95 -30.75
N ILE A 370 -7.27 3.09 -30.59
CA ILE A 370 -6.53 4.23 -31.12
C ILE A 370 -6.67 4.31 -32.65
N GLN A 371 -6.48 3.18 -33.35
CA GLN A 371 -6.58 3.17 -34.82
C GLN A 371 -7.98 3.56 -35.30
N ALA A 372 -9.01 3.03 -34.65
CA ALA A 372 -10.40 3.39 -34.94
C ALA A 372 -10.69 4.88 -34.65
N ALA A 373 -10.17 5.39 -33.52
CA ALA A 373 -10.36 6.80 -33.15
C ALA A 373 -9.66 7.75 -34.11
N GLN A 374 -8.44 7.43 -34.58
CA GLN A 374 -7.72 8.22 -35.58
C GLN A 374 -8.46 8.26 -36.91
N ALA A 375 -9.00 7.13 -37.35
CA ALA A 375 -9.82 7.08 -38.59
C ALA A 375 -11.11 7.91 -38.44
N ALA A 376 -11.73 7.88 -37.24
CA ALA A 376 -12.92 8.69 -36.93
C ALA A 376 -12.60 10.19 -36.96
N VAL A 377 -11.46 10.62 -36.39
CA VAL A 377 -11.01 12.02 -36.43
C VAL A 377 -10.81 12.47 -37.87
N ALA A 378 -10.07 11.69 -38.68
CA ALA A 378 -9.82 12.05 -40.08
C ALA A 378 -11.14 12.21 -40.88
N SER A 379 -12.11 11.30 -40.66
CA SER A 379 -13.42 11.38 -41.30
C SER A 379 -14.24 12.57 -40.82
N ALA A 380 -14.18 12.86 -39.51
CA ALA A 380 -14.90 14.00 -38.94
C ALA A 380 -14.30 15.36 -39.34
N GLU A 381 -12.97 15.44 -39.53
CA GLU A 381 -12.30 16.65 -40.03
C GLU A 381 -12.71 16.92 -41.49
N GLU A 382 -12.76 15.92 -42.33
CA GLU A 382 -13.22 16.09 -43.72
C GLU A 382 -14.69 16.45 -43.78
N ASN A 383 -15.56 15.81 -42.97
CA ASN A 383 -16.98 16.17 -42.86
C ASN A 383 -17.18 17.63 -42.42
N PHE A 384 -16.43 18.06 -41.42
CA PHE A 384 -16.48 19.45 -40.94
C PHE A 384 -16.01 20.41 -42.05
N ARG A 385 -14.91 20.11 -42.74
CA ARG A 385 -14.41 20.92 -43.86
C ARG A 385 -15.45 21.08 -44.98
N LEU A 386 -16.13 19.99 -45.35
CA LEU A 386 -17.19 20.01 -46.35
C LEU A 386 -18.42 20.81 -45.89
N ALA A 387 -18.88 20.60 -44.63
CA ALA A 387 -19.99 21.33 -44.06
C ALA A 387 -19.72 22.85 -43.98
N GLN A 388 -18.49 23.21 -43.58
CA GLN A 388 -18.02 24.60 -43.55
C GLN A 388 -18.06 25.23 -44.95
N GLY A 389 -17.51 24.56 -45.95
CA GLY A 389 -17.48 25.05 -47.35
C GLY A 389 -18.90 25.24 -47.92
N ARG A 390 -19.81 24.28 -47.63
CA ARG A 390 -21.24 24.41 -48.03
C ARG A 390 -21.94 25.56 -47.31
N PHE A 391 -21.66 25.76 -46.03
CA PHE A 391 -22.21 26.89 -45.27
C PHE A 391 -21.71 28.24 -45.81
N ASP A 392 -20.41 28.36 -46.08
CA ASP A 392 -19.80 29.58 -46.59
C ASP A 392 -20.27 29.91 -48.03
N ALA A 393 -20.54 28.87 -48.85
CA ALA A 393 -21.15 29.02 -50.17
C ALA A 393 -22.65 29.30 -50.15
N GLY A 394 -23.29 29.35 -48.94
CA GLY A 394 -24.70 29.63 -48.79
C GLY A 394 -25.67 28.47 -49.12
N VAL A 395 -25.16 27.28 -49.46
CA VAL A 395 -25.94 26.07 -49.83
C VAL A 395 -26.10 25.08 -48.68
N GLY A 396 -25.30 25.18 -47.62
CA GLY A 396 -25.44 24.39 -46.39
C GLY A 396 -26.21 25.09 -45.28
N THR A 397 -26.68 24.38 -44.29
CA THR A 397 -27.39 24.93 -43.14
C THR A 397 -26.45 25.10 -41.93
N ILE A 398 -26.82 26.01 -41.02
CA ILE A 398 -26.09 26.14 -39.74
C ILE A 398 -26.17 24.87 -38.91
N LEU A 399 -27.23 24.06 -39.04
CA LEU A 399 -27.41 22.79 -38.36
C LEU A 399 -26.37 21.75 -38.84
N GLU A 400 -26.22 21.62 -40.17
CA GLU A 400 -25.17 20.72 -40.75
C GLU A 400 -23.77 21.08 -40.24
N LEU A 401 -23.47 22.39 -40.16
CA LEU A 401 -22.19 22.89 -39.67
C LEU A 401 -21.98 22.60 -38.20
N THR A 402 -22.98 22.88 -37.34
CA THR A 402 -22.91 22.61 -35.90
C THR A 402 -22.79 21.12 -35.60
N ASP A 403 -23.57 20.28 -36.31
CA ASP A 403 -23.50 18.83 -36.14
C ASP A 403 -22.11 18.26 -36.56
N ALA A 404 -21.53 18.74 -37.65
CA ALA A 404 -20.21 18.36 -38.09
C ALA A 404 -19.10 18.83 -37.09
N GLN A 405 -19.25 20.04 -36.53
CA GLN A 405 -18.35 20.56 -35.49
C GLN A 405 -18.42 19.73 -34.20
N LEU A 406 -19.63 19.35 -33.78
CA LEU A 406 -19.84 18.51 -32.61
C LEU A 406 -19.20 17.13 -32.82
N ALA A 407 -19.43 16.49 -33.95
CA ALA A 407 -18.85 15.21 -34.32
C ALA A 407 -17.32 15.26 -34.31
N LEU A 408 -16.71 16.30 -34.86
CA LEU A 408 -15.26 16.49 -34.84
C LEU A 408 -14.72 16.63 -33.42
N THR A 409 -15.33 17.49 -32.59
CA THR A 409 -14.93 17.71 -31.18
C THR A 409 -15.03 16.40 -30.40
N GLN A 410 -16.11 15.64 -30.60
CA GLN A 410 -16.31 14.35 -29.95
C GLN A 410 -15.28 13.32 -30.40
N SER A 411 -14.97 13.22 -31.68
CA SER A 411 -13.94 12.31 -32.20
C SER A 411 -12.54 12.65 -31.66
N GLN A 412 -12.19 13.92 -31.55
CA GLN A 412 -10.92 14.38 -30.96
C GLN A 412 -10.83 14.06 -29.46
N ASN A 413 -11.93 14.17 -28.72
CA ASN A 413 -11.98 13.76 -27.32
C ASN A 413 -11.81 12.23 -27.16
N VAL A 414 -12.45 11.45 -28.03
CA VAL A 414 -12.30 9.97 -28.04
C VAL A 414 -10.88 9.55 -28.36
N GLU A 415 -10.21 10.22 -29.31
CA GLU A 415 -8.80 9.95 -29.63
C GLU A 415 -7.89 10.28 -28.43
N ALA A 416 -8.06 11.45 -27.82
CA ALA A 416 -7.29 11.81 -26.61
C ALA A 416 -7.49 10.81 -25.48
N GLN A 417 -8.72 10.32 -25.27
CA GLN A 417 -9.04 9.29 -24.28
C GLN A 417 -8.38 7.96 -24.63
N ALA A 418 -8.44 7.52 -25.91
CA ALA A 418 -7.84 6.27 -26.37
C ALA A 418 -6.31 6.25 -26.15
N LEU A 419 -5.63 7.37 -26.43
CA LEU A 419 -4.19 7.51 -26.18
C LEU A 419 -3.85 7.43 -24.67
N SER A 420 -4.65 8.08 -23.83
CA SER A 420 -4.50 8.02 -22.37
C SER A 420 -4.72 6.61 -21.84
N ASP A 421 -5.82 5.97 -22.25
CA ASP A 421 -6.18 4.62 -21.81
C ASP A 421 -5.12 3.60 -22.21
N PHE A 422 -4.57 3.70 -23.41
CA PHE A 422 -3.48 2.84 -23.88
C PHE A 422 -2.22 2.99 -23.01
N ARG A 423 -1.81 4.22 -22.71
CA ARG A 423 -0.66 4.45 -21.83
C ARG A 423 -0.88 3.89 -20.43
N ILE A 424 -2.05 4.12 -19.86
CA ILE A 424 -2.43 3.57 -18.55
C ILE A 424 -2.48 2.03 -18.59
N ALA A 425 -3.01 1.44 -19.68
CA ALA A 425 -3.04 -0.01 -19.83
C ALA A 425 -1.63 -0.63 -19.87
N LEU A 426 -0.67 0.04 -20.54
CA LEU A 426 0.74 -0.40 -20.54
C LEU A 426 1.36 -0.33 -19.14
N TYR A 427 1.12 0.72 -18.36
CA TYR A 427 1.64 0.82 -17.00
C TYR A 427 1.01 -0.23 -16.06
N ARG A 428 -0.28 -0.54 -16.27
CA ARG A 428 -0.95 -1.63 -15.54
C ARG A 428 -0.38 -3.00 -15.93
N LEU A 429 -0.03 -3.19 -17.19
CA LEU A 429 0.65 -4.40 -17.65
C LEU A 429 2.05 -4.51 -17.02
N ASP A 430 2.85 -3.44 -17.03
CA ASP A 430 4.16 -3.43 -16.36
C ASP A 430 4.04 -3.82 -14.89
N ARG A 431 3.06 -3.26 -14.19
CA ARG A 431 2.80 -3.62 -12.79
C ARG A 431 2.33 -5.07 -12.66
N ALA A 432 1.49 -5.57 -13.58
CA ALA A 432 1.05 -6.96 -13.59
C ALA A 432 2.21 -7.94 -13.80
N LEU A 433 3.25 -7.51 -14.51
CA LEU A 433 4.51 -8.25 -14.69
C LEU A 433 5.46 -8.16 -13.50
N GLY A 434 5.21 -7.25 -12.56
CA GLY A 434 6.09 -6.99 -11.43
C GLY A 434 7.23 -6.01 -11.74
N ARG A 435 7.16 -5.28 -12.88
CA ARG A 435 8.10 -4.21 -13.24
C ARG A 435 7.80 -2.94 -12.44
N ARG A 436 8.81 -2.11 -12.26
CA ARG A 436 8.69 -0.79 -11.61
C ARG A 436 8.36 0.30 -12.61
#